data_8b2850e324d3fafd048621c3664a8328
#
_entry.id   8b2850e324d3fafd048621c3664a8328
#
_cell.length_a   1.000
_cell.length_b   1.000
_cell.length_c   1.000
_cell.angle_alpha   90.00
_cell.angle_beta   90.00
_cell.angle_gamma   90.00
#
_symmetry.space_group_name_H-M   'P 1'
#
loop_
_entity.id
_entity.type
_entity.pdbx_description
1 polymer ?
#
loop_
_entity_poly.entity_id
_entity_poly.type
_entity_poly.pdbx_seq_one_letter_code
_entity_poly.pdbx_strand_id
1 'polypeptide(L)'
;PTIKATFTADKLKLRDVISELRVTDAAGELNSALELAISTAKGVEGSEIIVLSDNAVKSSTVGTDLEQGVEPLSNLNEDKPFTRFLTFGKRNLNVAITQFSVTRNDNDSTRYQVFAELKNFSEIMLRPLVYLSIEGHNIASDVVNLQPGERKGITLSFDDKGFDMHALKIELDVKDDLRVDNFAYAILHKAEKLKLLLVREERNRYLESALLTNSNVQLRQLNLSQYPGTASDDITIFYNTVPQEIPEGNVIFI
;
A
#
# COMPACT_ATOMS: atom_id res chain seq x y z
N PRO A 1 -15.52 4.46 -13.62
CA PRO A 1 -16.29 5.64 -14.10
C PRO A 1 -17.81 5.38 -14.05
N THR A 2 -18.61 6.42 -13.84
CA THR A 2 -20.07 6.30 -13.72
C THR A 2 -20.75 7.44 -14.49
N ILE A 3 -21.74 7.12 -15.32
CA ILE A 3 -22.57 8.13 -16.01
C ILE A 3 -23.54 8.72 -14.97
N LYS A 4 -23.47 10.03 -14.74
CA LYS A 4 -24.36 10.76 -13.82
C LYS A 4 -25.59 11.33 -14.51
N ALA A 5 -25.49 11.65 -15.80
CA ALA A 5 -26.60 12.07 -16.63
C ALA A 5 -26.41 11.57 -18.07
N THR A 6 -27.52 11.28 -18.74
CA THR A 6 -27.57 11.04 -20.20
C THR A 6 -27.72 12.36 -20.94
N PHE A 7 -27.57 12.37 -22.27
CA PHE A 7 -27.78 13.56 -23.07
C PHE A 7 -29.18 14.16 -22.83
N THR A 8 -29.22 15.45 -22.52
CA THR A 8 -30.43 16.18 -22.25
C THR A 8 -30.26 17.67 -22.57
N ALA A 9 -31.31 18.31 -23.07
CA ALA A 9 -31.39 19.76 -23.24
C ALA A 9 -31.86 20.49 -21.97
N ASP A 10 -32.25 19.75 -20.92
CA ASP A 10 -32.72 20.30 -19.65
C ASP A 10 -31.55 20.82 -18.82
N LYS A 11 -31.36 22.14 -18.86
CA LYS A 11 -30.28 22.82 -18.13
C LYS A 11 -30.47 22.79 -16.61
N LEU A 12 -31.71 22.68 -16.12
CA LEU A 12 -31.95 22.60 -14.67
C LEU A 12 -31.48 21.25 -14.16
N LYS A 13 -31.87 20.16 -14.82
CA LYS A 13 -31.42 18.82 -14.50
C LYS A 13 -29.90 18.70 -14.54
N LEU A 14 -29.20 19.29 -15.50
CA LEU A 14 -27.74 19.28 -15.56
C LEU A 14 -27.11 20.03 -14.40
N ARG A 15 -27.66 21.19 -14.00
CA ARG A 15 -27.19 21.93 -12.82
C ARG A 15 -27.36 21.15 -11.54
N ASP A 16 -28.48 20.47 -11.36
CA ASP A 16 -28.76 19.65 -10.19
C ASP A 16 -27.73 18.52 -10.10
N VAL A 17 -27.47 17.79 -11.18
CA VAL A 17 -26.48 16.73 -11.25
C VAL A 17 -25.06 17.26 -10.91
N ILE A 18 -24.68 18.42 -11.45
CA ILE A 18 -23.38 19.03 -11.15
C ILE A 18 -23.29 19.41 -9.67
N SER A 19 -24.37 19.95 -9.08
CA SER A 19 -24.38 20.35 -7.66
C SER A 19 -24.31 19.16 -6.69
N GLU A 20 -24.69 17.98 -7.14
CA GLU A 20 -24.62 16.73 -6.37
C GLU A 20 -23.24 16.06 -6.41
N LEU A 21 -22.34 16.50 -7.30
CA LEU A 21 -20.99 15.94 -7.37
C LEU A 21 -20.27 16.15 -6.01
N ARG A 22 -19.65 15.10 -5.54
CA ARG A 22 -18.83 15.11 -4.32
C ARG A 22 -17.42 14.70 -4.66
N VAL A 23 -16.47 15.35 -4.02
CA VAL A 23 -15.06 14.94 -4.03
C VAL A 23 -14.95 13.62 -3.29
N THR A 24 -14.16 12.71 -3.83
CA THR A 24 -13.85 11.41 -3.19
C THR A 24 -12.35 11.21 -3.19
N ASP A 25 -11.85 10.49 -2.18
CA ASP A 25 -10.43 10.13 -2.06
C ASP A 25 -10.07 8.86 -2.87
N ALA A 26 -11.00 8.42 -3.74
CA ALA A 26 -10.75 7.27 -4.61
C ALA A 26 -9.82 7.65 -5.78
N ALA A 27 -8.93 6.74 -6.13
CA ALA A 27 -8.07 6.90 -7.30
C ALA A 27 -8.92 7.06 -8.58
N GLY A 28 -8.63 8.10 -9.35
CA GLY A 28 -9.31 8.38 -10.62
C GLY A 28 -8.67 7.58 -11.77
N GLU A 29 -9.49 6.91 -12.57
CA GLU A 29 -9.07 6.25 -13.81
C GLU A 29 -9.53 7.06 -15.03
N LEU A 30 -8.65 7.95 -15.51
CA LEU A 30 -8.98 8.83 -16.63
C LEU A 30 -9.22 8.05 -17.93
N ASN A 31 -8.43 7.00 -18.20
CA ASN A 31 -8.55 6.23 -19.44
C ASN A 31 -9.91 5.56 -19.56
N SER A 32 -10.35 4.86 -18.52
CA SER A 32 -11.67 4.23 -18.49
C SER A 32 -12.83 5.24 -18.60
N ALA A 33 -12.62 6.45 -18.04
CA ALA A 33 -13.61 7.53 -18.16
C ALA A 33 -13.67 8.08 -19.59
N LEU A 34 -12.52 8.25 -20.25
CA LEU A 34 -12.45 8.68 -21.66
C LEU A 34 -13.06 7.64 -22.61
N GLU A 35 -12.75 6.36 -22.44
CA GLU A 35 -13.35 5.28 -23.24
C GLU A 35 -14.88 5.27 -23.12
N LEU A 36 -15.39 5.41 -21.90
CA LEU A 36 -16.84 5.51 -21.66
C LEU A 36 -17.43 6.75 -22.31
N ALA A 37 -16.78 7.92 -22.22
CA ALA A 37 -17.23 9.15 -22.84
C ALA A 37 -17.23 9.05 -24.36
N ILE A 38 -16.18 8.51 -24.97
CA ILE A 38 -16.08 8.27 -26.42
C ILE A 38 -17.18 7.32 -26.89
N SER A 39 -17.38 6.21 -26.16
CA SER A 39 -18.44 5.25 -26.47
C SER A 39 -19.84 5.89 -26.41
N THR A 40 -20.07 6.76 -25.42
CA THR A 40 -21.35 7.46 -25.24
C THR A 40 -21.59 8.53 -26.31
N ALA A 41 -20.53 9.21 -26.75
CA ALA A 41 -20.59 10.24 -27.78
C ALA A 41 -20.65 9.70 -29.22
N LYS A 42 -20.31 8.41 -29.40
CA LYS A 42 -20.28 7.75 -30.69
C LYS A 42 -21.67 7.78 -31.35
N GLY A 43 -21.74 8.25 -32.59
CA GLY A 43 -22.98 8.37 -33.35
C GLY A 43 -23.80 9.65 -33.08
N VAL A 44 -23.28 10.55 -32.23
CA VAL A 44 -23.86 11.88 -32.04
C VAL A 44 -23.03 12.89 -32.82
N GLU A 45 -23.57 13.35 -33.94
CA GLU A 45 -22.90 14.32 -34.84
C GLU A 45 -22.60 15.63 -34.08
N GLY A 46 -21.39 16.17 -34.22
CA GLY A 46 -20.97 17.39 -33.56
C GLY A 46 -20.75 17.29 -32.06
N SER A 47 -20.64 16.05 -31.51
CA SER A 47 -20.35 15.86 -30.10
C SER A 47 -18.91 16.30 -29.72
N GLU A 48 -18.77 16.92 -28.54
CA GLU A 48 -17.54 17.33 -27.95
C GLU A 48 -17.38 16.68 -26.56
N ILE A 49 -16.20 16.16 -26.25
CA ILE A 49 -15.82 15.67 -24.91
C ILE A 49 -14.99 16.77 -24.25
N ILE A 50 -15.43 17.26 -23.10
CA ILE A 50 -14.70 18.22 -22.30
C ILE A 50 -14.22 17.50 -21.02
N VAL A 51 -12.91 17.39 -20.89
CA VAL A 51 -12.25 16.81 -19.69
C VAL A 51 -11.84 17.95 -18.77
N LEU A 52 -12.35 17.93 -17.54
CA LEU A 52 -11.97 18.87 -16.49
C LEU A 52 -11.04 18.15 -15.53
N SER A 53 -9.80 18.61 -15.39
CA SER A 53 -8.78 17.94 -14.56
C SER A 53 -7.89 18.97 -13.87
N ASP A 54 -7.34 18.58 -12.73
CA ASP A 54 -6.25 19.28 -12.04
C ASP A 54 -4.86 18.91 -12.57
N ASN A 55 -4.80 18.12 -13.65
CA ASN A 55 -3.58 17.60 -14.27
C ASN A 55 -2.77 16.60 -13.41
N ALA A 56 -3.35 16.10 -12.33
CA ALA A 56 -2.70 15.11 -11.47
C ALA A 56 -2.57 13.72 -12.16
N VAL A 57 -3.44 13.43 -13.13
CA VAL A 57 -3.44 12.15 -13.85
C VAL A 57 -2.68 12.30 -15.17
N LYS A 58 -1.45 11.81 -15.23
CA LYS A 58 -0.72 11.67 -16.50
C LYS A 58 -1.33 10.52 -17.30
N SER A 59 -1.92 10.83 -18.45
CA SER A 59 -2.38 9.81 -19.41
C SER A 59 -1.15 9.06 -19.95
N SER A 60 -0.99 7.79 -19.57
CA SER A 60 0.09 6.93 -20.08
C SER A 60 -0.14 6.41 -21.51
N THR A 61 -1.32 6.68 -22.09
CA THR A 61 -1.75 6.10 -23.38
C THR A 61 -1.88 7.09 -24.51
N VAL A 62 -1.74 8.39 -24.25
CA VAL A 62 -1.71 9.39 -25.32
C VAL A 62 -0.33 10.03 -25.31
N GLY A 63 0.52 9.55 -26.21
CA GLY A 63 1.87 10.05 -26.40
C GLY A 63 1.86 11.47 -26.92
N THR A 64 1.69 12.43 -26.04
CA THR A 64 2.04 13.83 -26.26
C THR A 64 2.35 14.46 -24.90
N ASP A 65 3.53 15.03 -24.78
CA ASP A 65 3.91 15.97 -23.73
C ASP A 65 2.92 17.13 -23.74
N LEU A 66 2.01 17.16 -22.76
CA LEU A 66 1.07 18.27 -22.58
C LEU A 66 1.81 19.44 -21.96
N GLU A 67 2.65 20.12 -22.74
CA GLU A 67 3.00 21.50 -22.48
C GLU A 67 1.78 22.39 -22.79
N GLN A 68 1.49 23.30 -21.87
CA GLN A 68 0.48 24.34 -21.85
C GLN A 68 -0.05 24.73 -23.27
N GLY A 69 -1.25 24.28 -23.60
CA GLY A 69 -1.89 24.73 -24.83
C GLY A 69 -2.79 23.65 -25.42
N VAL A 70 -4.02 24.02 -25.65
CA VAL A 70 -5.03 23.24 -26.33
C VAL A 70 -4.42 22.59 -27.59
N GLU A 71 -4.07 21.31 -27.52
CA GLU A 71 -3.85 20.52 -28.72
C GLU A 71 -5.02 19.58 -28.94
N PRO A 72 -5.72 19.72 -30.07
CA PRO A 72 -6.77 18.76 -30.42
C PRO A 72 -6.10 17.43 -30.77
N LEU A 73 -6.60 16.34 -30.20
CA LEU A 73 -6.32 14.98 -30.69
C LEU A 73 -6.93 14.78 -32.08
N SER A 74 -6.52 15.62 -33.03
CA SER A 74 -7.15 15.76 -34.37
C SER A 74 -6.46 14.94 -35.44
N ASN A 75 -5.84 13.81 -35.13
CA ASN A 75 -5.25 13.01 -36.21
C ASN A 75 -5.34 11.51 -36.04
N LEU A 76 -6.50 10.94 -35.75
CA LEU A 76 -6.71 9.50 -35.98
C LEU A 76 -8.22 9.16 -36.03
N ASN A 77 -8.80 9.19 -37.24
CA ASN A 77 -10.14 8.73 -37.63
C ASN A 77 -11.28 9.76 -37.50
N GLU A 78 -11.95 9.98 -38.61
CA GLU A 78 -13.12 10.86 -38.80
C GLU A 78 -14.35 10.54 -37.93
N ASP A 79 -14.33 9.43 -37.16
CA ASP A 79 -15.44 8.95 -36.32
C ASP A 79 -15.24 9.22 -34.80
N LYS A 80 -14.22 9.96 -34.38
CA LYS A 80 -14.00 10.23 -32.95
C LYS A 80 -14.49 11.63 -32.57
N PRO A 81 -15.22 11.79 -31.44
CA PRO A 81 -15.63 13.09 -30.95
C PRO A 81 -14.41 13.95 -30.62
N PHE A 82 -14.53 15.26 -30.89
CA PHE A 82 -13.50 16.22 -30.50
C PHE A 82 -13.33 16.22 -28.97
N THR A 83 -12.11 16.09 -28.50
CA THR A 83 -11.81 16.04 -27.06
C THR A 83 -10.96 17.23 -26.65
N ARG A 84 -11.42 17.99 -25.66
CA ARG A 84 -10.73 19.15 -25.12
C ARG A 84 -10.44 18.97 -23.63
N PHE A 85 -9.20 19.22 -23.24
CA PHE A 85 -8.77 19.20 -21.84
C PHE A 85 -8.78 20.64 -21.30
N LEU A 86 -9.43 20.84 -20.16
CA LEU A 86 -9.40 22.07 -19.39
C LEU A 86 -8.78 21.79 -18.04
N THR A 87 -7.61 22.38 -17.82
CA THR A 87 -6.86 22.20 -16.57
C THR A 87 -7.23 23.29 -15.56
N PHE A 88 -7.54 22.91 -14.35
CA PHE A 88 -7.86 23.77 -13.24
C PHE A 88 -6.87 23.53 -12.09
N GLY A 89 -6.67 24.56 -11.29
CA GLY A 89 -5.73 24.52 -10.18
C GLY A 89 -4.48 25.36 -10.46
N LYS A 90 -3.99 26.02 -9.42
CA LYS A 90 -2.78 26.85 -9.47
C LYS A 90 -1.76 26.40 -8.44
N ARG A 91 -2.09 25.41 -7.62
CA ARG A 91 -1.25 24.89 -6.57
C ARG A 91 -0.92 23.45 -6.89
N ASN A 92 0.32 23.11 -6.65
CA ASN A 92 0.86 21.76 -6.83
C ASN A 92 1.76 21.36 -5.67
N LEU A 93 1.53 21.98 -4.48
CA LEU A 93 2.28 21.61 -3.29
C LEU A 93 1.74 20.27 -2.78
N ASN A 94 2.53 19.23 -2.91
CA ASN A 94 2.16 17.93 -2.37
C ASN A 94 3.38 17.07 -2.04
N VAL A 95 3.38 16.48 -0.85
CA VAL A 95 4.29 15.42 -0.44
C VAL A 95 3.46 14.24 0.04
N ALA A 96 3.63 13.09 -0.57
CA ALA A 96 2.87 11.91 -0.25
C ALA A 96 3.72 10.79 0.35
N ILE A 97 3.09 9.98 1.19
CA ILE A 97 3.60 8.66 1.57
C ILE A 97 3.17 7.68 0.48
N THR A 98 4.14 7.24 -0.35
CA THR A 98 3.87 6.34 -1.49
C THR A 98 4.01 4.86 -1.13
N GLN A 99 4.76 4.56 -0.06
CA GLN A 99 4.90 3.21 0.48
C GLN A 99 5.05 3.29 1.99
N PHE A 100 4.43 2.34 2.69
CA PHE A 100 4.55 2.19 4.13
C PHE A 100 4.51 0.71 4.51
N SER A 101 5.52 0.27 5.25
CA SER A 101 5.58 -1.10 5.76
C SER A 101 6.23 -1.15 7.13
N VAL A 102 5.83 -2.12 7.92
CA VAL A 102 6.41 -2.41 9.24
C VAL A 102 6.81 -3.88 9.29
N THR A 103 8.02 -4.12 9.75
CA THR A 103 8.56 -5.46 9.94
C THR A 103 9.18 -5.55 11.33
N ARG A 104 9.17 -6.74 11.91
CA ARG A 104 9.95 -7.03 13.11
C ARG A 104 11.39 -7.35 12.69
N ASN A 105 12.36 -6.91 13.47
CA ASN A 105 13.74 -7.23 13.18
C ASN A 105 14.00 -8.73 13.48
N ASP A 106 14.46 -9.47 12.48
CA ASP A 106 14.69 -10.92 12.60
C ASP A 106 15.81 -11.26 13.61
N ASN A 107 16.78 -10.34 13.77
CA ASN A 107 17.91 -10.53 14.70
C ASN A 107 17.59 -10.05 16.12
N ASP A 108 16.59 -9.18 16.28
CA ASP A 108 16.16 -8.63 17.55
C ASP A 108 14.64 -8.51 17.58
N SER A 109 13.97 -9.56 18.03
CA SER A 109 12.50 -9.63 18.11
C SER A 109 11.89 -8.58 19.05
N THR A 110 12.72 -7.83 19.79
CA THR A 110 12.27 -6.72 20.62
C THR A 110 12.15 -5.40 19.86
N ARG A 111 12.48 -5.38 18.56
CA ARG A 111 12.47 -4.17 17.73
C ARG A 111 11.61 -4.31 16.49
N TYR A 112 10.86 -3.23 16.21
CA TYR A 112 10.22 -3.01 14.93
C TYR A 112 11.07 -2.08 14.06
N GLN A 113 11.04 -2.35 12.76
CA GLN A 113 11.60 -1.50 11.73
C GLN A 113 10.47 -1.07 10.79
N VAL A 114 10.39 0.22 10.57
CA VAL A 114 9.40 0.87 9.71
C VAL A 114 10.10 1.43 8.51
N PHE A 115 9.63 1.08 7.33
CA PHE A 115 10.04 1.70 6.08
C PHE A 115 8.89 2.55 5.54
N ALA A 116 9.22 3.77 5.11
CA ALA A 116 8.31 4.60 4.35
C ALA A 116 9.03 5.22 3.15
N GLU A 117 8.37 5.27 2.00
CA GLU A 117 8.80 6.05 0.86
C GLU A 117 7.97 7.32 0.78
N LEU A 118 8.65 8.45 0.72
CA LEU A 118 8.05 9.76 0.56
C LEU A 118 8.35 10.28 -0.85
N LYS A 119 7.40 10.98 -1.45
CA LYS A 119 7.59 11.62 -2.75
C LYS A 119 7.13 13.07 -2.70
N ASN A 120 7.99 13.98 -3.13
CA ASN A 120 7.64 15.36 -3.38
C ASN A 120 7.11 15.52 -4.81
N PHE A 121 5.84 15.86 -4.96
CA PHE A 121 5.21 16.12 -6.25
C PHE A 121 5.28 17.59 -6.66
N SER A 122 5.85 18.43 -5.80
CA SER A 122 5.94 19.88 -6.00
C SER A 122 7.17 20.26 -6.81
N GLU A 123 7.16 21.47 -7.33
CA GLU A 123 8.30 22.10 -8.04
C GLU A 123 9.28 22.80 -7.11
N ILE A 124 9.02 22.78 -5.79
CA ILE A 124 9.89 23.37 -4.79
C ILE A 124 10.37 22.32 -3.79
N MET A 125 11.49 22.59 -3.15
CA MET A 125 11.97 21.76 -2.03
C MET A 125 11.01 21.86 -0.85
N LEU A 126 10.63 20.72 -0.29
CA LEU A 126 9.81 20.65 0.91
C LEU A 126 10.56 19.90 2.03
N ARG A 127 10.20 20.22 3.26
CA ARG A 127 10.84 19.66 4.46
C ARG A 127 9.79 19.19 5.47
N PRO A 128 9.08 18.09 5.16
CA PRO A 128 8.12 17.54 6.10
C PRO A 128 8.78 17.02 7.37
N LEU A 129 8.10 17.21 8.50
CA LEU A 129 8.37 16.52 9.74
C LEU A 129 7.54 15.24 9.75
N VAL A 130 8.19 14.10 9.89
CA VAL A 130 7.58 12.78 9.91
C VAL A 130 7.35 12.36 11.34
N TYR A 131 6.14 11.98 11.69
CA TYR A 131 5.78 11.41 12.99
C TYR A 131 5.38 9.95 12.84
N LEU A 132 5.84 9.12 13.76
CA LEU A 132 5.39 7.76 13.94
C LEU A 132 4.70 7.65 15.28
N SER A 133 3.45 7.19 15.31
CA SER A 133 2.64 7.13 16.53
C SER A 133 1.90 5.81 16.66
N ILE A 134 1.71 5.37 17.90
CA ILE A 134 0.84 4.24 18.29
C ILE A 134 -0.21 4.79 19.23
N GLU A 135 -1.49 4.52 18.94
CA GLU A 135 -2.63 5.00 19.74
C GLU A 135 -2.55 6.52 20.06
N GLY A 136 -2.05 7.31 19.08
CA GLY A 136 -1.89 8.75 19.23
C GLY A 136 -0.65 9.20 20.02
N HIS A 137 0.15 8.28 20.55
CA HIS A 137 1.41 8.61 21.23
C HIS A 137 2.56 8.57 20.24
N ASN A 138 3.27 9.68 20.11
CA ASN A 138 4.47 9.75 19.27
C ASN A 138 5.59 8.87 19.83
N ILE A 139 6.12 7.97 19.00
CA ILE A 139 7.18 7.02 19.35
C ILE A 139 8.49 7.29 18.62
N ALA A 140 8.43 7.96 17.46
CA ALA A 140 9.60 8.40 16.70
C ALA A 140 9.24 9.58 15.82
N SER A 141 10.23 10.40 15.48
CA SER A 141 10.07 11.48 14.50
C SER A 141 11.39 11.71 13.77
N ASP A 142 11.28 12.21 12.54
CA ASP A 142 12.41 12.58 11.70
C ASP A 142 12.04 13.76 10.79
N VAL A 143 13.04 14.53 10.34
CA VAL A 143 12.87 15.64 9.41
C VAL A 143 13.50 15.28 8.08
N VAL A 144 12.71 15.24 7.03
CA VAL A 144 13.14 14.80 5.71
C VAL A 144 13.21 15.97 4.74
N ASN A 145 14.38 16.18 4.12
CA ASN A 145 14.50 17.14 3.02
C ASN A 145 14.19 16.42 1.71
N LEU A 146 13.27 16.96 0.92
CA LEU A 146 12.85 16.41 -0.38
C LEU A 146 12.97 17.48 -1.46
N GLN A 147 13.84 17.23 -2.44
CA GLN A 147 13.96 18.08 -3.62
C GLN A 147 12.70 17.97 -4.50
N PRO A 148 12.46 18.89 -5.44
CA PRO A 148 11.38 18.79 -6.41
C PRO A 148 11.39 17.44 -7.13
N GLY A 149 10.27 16.73 -7.14
CA GLY A 149 10.10 15.41 -7.77
C GLY A 149 10.83 14.25 -7.09
N GLU A 150 11.58 14.48 -6.02
CA GLU A 150 12.38 13.45 -5.33
C GLU A 150 11.50 12.39 -4.67
N ARG A 151 11.95 11.13 -4.77
CA ARG A 151 11.50 10.01 -3.95
C ARG A 151 12.59 9.66 -2.94
N LYS A 152 12.21 9.48 -1.70
CA LYS A 152 13.15 9.16 -0.63
C LYS A 152 12.59 8.15 0.34
N GLY A 153 13.31 7.03 0.48
CA GLY A 153 13.05 6.05 1.52
C GLY A 153 13.62 6.51 2.85
N ILE A 154 12.84 6.34 3.91
CA ILE A 154 13.26 6.55 5.29
C ILE A 154 13.02 5.26 6.08
N THR A 155 13.86 5.04 7.07
CA THR A 155 13.73 3.92 8.00
C THR A 155 13.71 4.46 9.42
N LEU A 156 12.66 4.12 10.16
CA LEU A 156 12.52 4.40 11.58
C LEU A 156 12.51 3.08 12.35
N SER A 157 12.94 3.08 13.58
CA SER A 157 12.88 1.91 14.45
C SER A 157 12.40 2.28 15.84
N PHE A 158 11.71 1.35 16.49
CA PHE A 158 11.24 1.51 17.86
C PHE A 158 11.20 0.16 18.57
N ASP A 159 11.25 0.20 19.90
CA ASP A 159 11.25 -1.01 20.73
C ASP A 159 9.81 -1.53 20.90
N ASP A 160 9.70 -2.86 20.85
CA ASP A 160 8.46 -3.57 21.16
C ASP A 160 8.18 -3.47 22.67
N LYS A 161 7.12 -2.78 23.02
CA LYS A 161 6.64 -2.69 24.42
C LYS A 161 5.50 -3.67 24.71
N GLY A 162 5.41 -4.76 23.97
CA GLY A 162 4.34 -5.75 24.08
C GLY A 162 3.09 -5.33 23.30
N PHE A 163 3.26 -4.61 22.20
CA PHE A 163 2.16 -4.22 21.33
C PHE A 163 1.53 -5.46 20.67
N ASP A 164 0.22 -5.56 20.78
CA ASP A 164 -0.59 -6.56 20.13
C ASP A 164 -1.86 -5.93 19.59
N MET A 165 -2.11 -6.08 18.28
CA MET A 165 -3.26 -5.49 17.57
C MET A 165 -3.36 -3.96 17.70
N HIS A 166 -2.22 -3.25 17.79
CA HIS A 166 -2.21 -1.80 17.83
C HIS A 166 -2.04 -1.19 16.44
N ALA A 167 -2.74 -0.08 16.22
CA ALA A 167 -2.58 0.68 14.98
C ALA A 167 -1.34 1.59 15.08
N LEU A 168 -0.41 1.36 14.15
CA LEU A 168 0.72 2.24 13.90
C LEU A 168 0.33 3.25 12.83
N LYS A 169 0.51 4.53 13.09
CA LYS A 169 0.27 5.63 12.15
C LYS A 169 1.59 6.32 11.84
N ILE A 170 1.86 6.55 10.56
CA ILE A 170 2.85 7.51 10.10
C ILE A 170 2.12 8.75 9.56
N GLU A 171 2.64 9.93 9.85
CA GLU A 171 2.03 11.21 9.46
C GLU A 171 3.11 12.22 9.09
N LEU A 172 2.86 12.97 8.02
CA LEU A 172 3.67 14.10 7.59
C LEU A 172 3.04 15.40 8.11
N ASP A 173 3.78 16.17 8.89
CA ASP A 173 3.41 17.54 9.22
C ASP A 173 4.01 18.46 8.15
N VAL A 174 3.19 18.75 7.16
CA VAL A 174 3.48 19.62 6.04
C VAL A 174 2.22 20.37 5.62
N LYS A 175 2.37 21.61 5.22
CA LYS A 175 1.26 22.38 4.63
C LYS A 175 1.27 22.16 3.13
N ASP A 176 0.43 21.29 2.67
CA ASP A 176 0.25 20.98 1.26
C ASP A 176 -1.23 20.99 0.85
N ASP A 177 -1.49 20.66 -0.40
CA ASP A 177 -2.82 20.79 -0.99
C ASP A 177 -3.63 19.49 -0.91
N LEU A 178 -3.01 18.33 -0.55
CA LEU A 178 -3.67 17.03 -0.48
C LEU A 178 -3.33 16.28 0.82
N ARG A 179 -4.13 16.49 1.86
CA ARG A 179 -3.87 15.91 3.19
C ARG A 179 -4.09 14.41 3.29
N VAL A 180 -4.84 13.80 2.38
CA VAL A 180 -5.21 12.37 2.48
C VAL A 180 -4.02 11.43 2.33
N ASP A 181 -2.98 11.82 1.61
CA ASP A 181 -1.76 11.05 1.38
C ASP A 181 -0.60 11.42 2.33
N ASN A 182 -0.88 12.30 3.30
CA ASN A 182 0.04 12.68 4.36
C ASN A 182 0.07 11.68 5.53
N PHE A 183 -0.73 10.64 5.51
CA PHE A 183 -0.70 9.62 6.56
C PHE A 183 -0.97 8.22 6.01
N ALA A 184 -0.41 7.23 6.69
CA ALA A 184 -0.66 5.82 6.42
C ALA A 184 -0.74 5.03 7.73
N TYR A 185 -1.35 3.85 7.67
CA TYR A 185 -1.55 2.99 8.83
C TYR A 185 -1.02 1.58 8.56
N ALA A 186 -0.56 0.94 9.62
CA ALA A 186 -0.24 -0.48 9.67
C ALA A 186 -0.72 -1.07 10.99
N ILE A 187 -0.94 -2.37 11.02
CA ILE A 187 -1.28 -3.08 12.25
C ILE A 187 -0.04 -3.79 12.78
N LEU A 188 0.28 -3.56 14.05
CA LEU A 188 1.30 -4.28 14.77
C LEU A 188 0.71 -5.59 15.29
N HIS A 189 1.35 -6.71 14.94
CA HIS A 189 0.99 -8.02 15.45
C HIS A 189 2.04 -8.49 16.44
N LYS A 190 1.57 -9.11 17.53
CA LYS A 190 2.46 -9.81 18.44
C LYS A 190 3.20 -10.92 17.71
N ALA A 191 4.50 -11.04 17.92
CA ALA A 191 5.21 -12.20 17.44
C ALA A 191 4.73 -13.44 18.19
N GLU A 192 4.00 -14.30 17.53
CA GLU A 192 3.78 -15.65 18.02
C GLU A 192 5.05 -16.44 17.79
N LYS A 193 5.52 -17.11 18.84
CA LYS A 193 6.66 -18.01 18.69
C LYS A 193 6.20 -19.27 17.98
N LEU A 194 6.91 -19.63 16.93
CA LEU A 194 6.71 -20.87 16.22
C LEU A 194 7.01 -22.05 17.14
N LYS A 195 6.03 -22.85 17.46
CA LYS A 195 6.16 -24.03 18.32
C LYS A 195 6.65 -25.19 17.47
N LEU A 196 7.90 -25.60 17.67
CA LEU A 196 8.48 -26.76 17.02
C LEU A 196 8.56 -27.93 18.00
N LEU A 197 8.04 -29.08 17.58
CA LEU A 197 8.25 -30.34 18.25
C LEU A 197 9.33 -31.15 17.51
N LEU A 198 10.44 -31.44 18.16
CA LEU A 198 11.46 -32.37 17.66
C LEU A 198 11.29 -33.73 18.34
N VAL A 199 10.87 -34.73 17.58
CA VAL A 199 10.77 -36.13 18.00
C VAL A 199 12.02 -36.88 17.52
N ARG A 200 12.78 -37.49 18.42
CA ARG A 200 14.02 -38.14 18.10
C ARG A 200 14.33 -39.28 19.11
N GLU A 201 15.11 -40.26 18.69
CA GLU A 201 15.67 -41.24 19.61
C GLU A 201 17.07 -40.83 20.11
N GLU A 202 17.89 -40.33 19.19
CA GLU A 202 19.25 -39.89 19.51
C GLU A 202 19.37 -38.35 19.46
N ARG A 203 20.25 -37.84 20.33
CA ARG A 203 20.44 -36.38 20.41
C ARG A 203 21.35 -35.88 19.30
N ASN A 204 20.87 -34.88 18.54
CA ASN A 204 21.66 -34.16 17.54
C ASN A 204 21.82 -32.69 17.94
N ARG A 205 23.01 -32.37 18.57
CA ARG A 205 23.32 -31.00 19.04
C ARG A 205 23.34 -29.98 17.91
N TYR A 206 23.73 -30.38 16.70
CA TYR A 206 23.84 -29.45 15.56
C TYR A 206 22.46 -29.07 15.08
N LEU A 207 21.54 -30.03 14.97
CA LEU A 207 20.16 -29.76 14.60
C LEU A 207 19.45 -28.91 15.64
N GLU A 208 19.63 -29.25 16.94
CA GLU A 208 19.07 -28.47 18.05
C GLU A 208 19.56 -27.00 18.00
N SER A 209 20.88 -26.80 17.83
CA SER A 209 21.47 -25.46 17.73
C SER A 209 20.97 -24.71 16.52
N ALA A 210 20.83 -25.36 15.35
CA ALA A 210 20.32 -24.73 14.15
C ALA A 210 18.87 -24.27 14.32
N LEU A 211 18.00 -25.10 14.91
CA LEU A 211 16.60 -24.75 15.18
C LEU A 211 16.47 -23.62 16.21
N LEU A 212 17.39 -23.54 17.19
CA LEU A 212 17.38 -22.49 18.22
C LEU A 212 18.10 -21.19 17.79
N THR A 213 18.69 -21.15 16.60
CA THR A 213 19.32 -19.92 16.08
C THR A 213 18.28 -18.82 15.87
N ASN A 214 17.04 -19.18 15.52
CA ASN A 214 15.94 -18.24 15.38
C ASN A 214 15.26 -18.03 16.74
N SER A 215 15.34 -16.81 17.28
CA SER A 215 14.74 -16.43 18.58
C SER A 215 13.21 -16.55 18.63
N ASN A 216 12.55 -16.63 17.47
CA ASN A 216 11.11 -16.80 17.35
C ASN A 216 10.66 -18.25 17.41
N VAL A 217 11.57 -19.20 17.58
CA VAL A 217 11.29 -20.62 17.73
C VAL A 217 11.21 -21.01 19.20
N GLN A 218 10.14 -21.70 19.56
CA GLN A 218 10.01 -22.42 20.82
C GLN A 218 10.15 -23.93 20.56
N LEU A 219 11.33 -24.46 20.83
CA LEU A 219 11.63 -25.87 20.59
C LEU A 219 11.22 -26.72 21.79
N ARG A 220 10.36 -27.71 21.55
CA ARG A 220 10.04 -28.82 22.47
C ARG A 220 10.64 -30.10 21.92
N GLN A 221 11.16 -30.94 22.77
CA GLN A 221 11.86 -32.17 22.37
C GLN A 221 11.27 -33.36 23.12
N LEU A 222 11.04 -34.47 22.38
CA LEU A 222 10.52 -35.71 22.91
C LEU A 222 11.28 -36.91 22.30
N ASN A 223 11.33 -38.00 23.04
CA ASN A 223 11.66 -39.29 22.45
C ASN A 223 10.41 -39.89 21.76
N LEU A 224 10.60 -40.74 20.77
CA LEU A 224 9.49 -41.40 20.09
C LEU A 224 8.52 -42.10 21.04
N SER A 225 9.05 -42.74 22.09
CA SER A 225 8.24 -43.44 23.12
C SER A 225 7.35 -42.48 23.94
N GLN A 226 7.65 -41.19 23.96
CA GLN A 226 6.90 -40.15 24.67
C GLN A 226 6.00 -39.34 23.74
N TYR A 227 6.07 -39.62 22.44
CA TYR A 227 5.27 -38.92 21.45
C TYR A 227 3.78 -39.34 21.55
N PRO A 228 2.85 -38.40 21.76
CA PRO A 228 1.44 -38.72 22.02
C PRO A 228 0.62 -39.13 20.77
N GLY A 229 1.24 -39.18 19.60
CA GLY A 229 0.55 -39.48 18.33
C GLY A 229 -0.22 -38.32 17.71
N THR A 230 -0.26 -37.16 18.37
CA THR A 230 -0.95 -35.95 17.88
C THR A 230 0.00 -34.79 17.78
N ALA A 231 -0.13 -33.98 16.71
CA ALA A 231 0.61 -32.73 16.55
C ALA A 231 -0.16 -31.62 17.25
N SER A 232 0.38 -31.12 18.36
CA SER A 232 -0.16 -29.94 19.07
C SER A 232 0.71 -28.68 18.85
N ASP A 233 1.82 -28.85 18.15
CA ASP A 233 2.78 -27.81 17.82
C ASP A 233 2.58 -27.40 16.34
N ASP A 234 3.09 -26.21 15.98
CA ASP A 234 2.90 -25.69 14.62
C ASP A 234 3.62 -26.53 13.55
N ILE A 235 4.80 -27.10 13.92
CA ILE A 235 5.56 -28.04 13.08
C ILE A 235 6.10 -29.17 13.95
N THR A 236 5.95 -30.40 13.49
CA THR A 236 6.57 -31.58 14.11
C THR A 236 7.68 -32.13 13.21
N ILE A 237 8.88 -32.23 13.77
CA ILE A 237 10.07 -32.77 13.08
C ILE A 237 10.40 -34.15 13.66
N PHE A 238 10.44 -35.17 12.82
CA PHE A 238 10.90 -36.49 13.15
C PHE A 238 12.35 -36.64 12.64
N TYR A 239 13.28 -36.83 13.57
CA TYR A 239 14.70 -37.01 13.25
C TYR A 239 15.12 -38.47 13.45
N ASN A 240 15.57 -39.11 12.36
CA ASN A 240 15.95 -40.54 12.34
C ASN A 240 14.91 -41.48 12.96
N THR A 241 13.65 -41.11 12.92
CA THR A 241 12.54 -41.92 13.48
C THR A 241 11.26 -41.67 12.74
N VAL A 242 10.35 -42.63 12.82
CA VAL A 242 9.04 -42.57 12.16
C VAL A 242 7.96 -43.04 13.16
N PRO A 243 6.90 -42.25 13.38
CA PRO A 243 5.78 -42.67 14.24
C PRO A 243 4.98 -43.79 13.62
N GLN A 244 4.22 -44.51 14.41
CA GLN A 244 3.32 -45.56 13.93
C GLN A 244 2.24 -45.02 12.99
N GLU A 245 1.74 -43.80 13.30
CA GLU A 245 0.79 -43.07 12.48
C GLU A 245 1.35 -41.65 12.24
N ILE A 246 1.27 -41.19 10.99
CA ILE A 246 1.69 -39.81 10.65
C ILE A 246 0.62 -38.86 11.16
N PRO A 247 0.96 -37.88 12.02
CA PRO A 247 0.00 -36.93 12.53
C PRO A 247 -0.48 -35.98 11.45
N GLU A 248 -1.69 -35.46 11.61
CA GLU A 248 -2.19 -34.36 10.81
C GLU A 248 -1.40 -33.07 11.14
N GLY A 249 -1.23 -32.19 10.13
CA GLY A 249 -0.52 -30.92 10.28
C GLY A 249 0.80 -30.86 9.51
N ASN A 250 1.67 -29.92 9.92
CA ASN A 250 2.96 -29.71 9.25
C ASN A 250 4.01 -30.66 9.85
N VAL A 251 4.46 -31.63 9.03
CA VAL A 251 5.40 -32.66 9.45
C VAL A 251 6.63 -32.66 8.55
N ILE A 252 7.79 -32.76 9.16
CA ILE A 252 9.10 -32.88 8.47
C ILE A 252 9.79 -34.13 8.96
N PHE A 253 10.30 -34.94 8.05
CA PHE A 253 11.16 -36.09 8.32
C PHE A 253 12.58 -35.76 7.88
N ILE A 254 13.58 -36.02 8.75
CA ILE A 254 15.01 -35.78 8.52
C ILE A 254 15.80 -37.03 8.85
#